data_70e8b37caab6f488ae05cf618547b57d
#
_entry.id   70e8b37caab6f488ae05cf618547b57d
#
_cell.length_a   1.000
_cell.length_b   1.000
_cell.length_c   1.000
_cell.angle_alpha   90.00
_cell.angle_beta   90.00
_cell.angle_gamma   90.00
#
_symmetry.space_group_name_H-M   'P 1'
#
loop_
_entity.id
_entity.type
_entity.pdbx_description
1 polymer ?
#
loop_
_entity_poly.entity_id
_entity_poly.type
_entity_poly.pdbx_seq_one_letter_code
_entity_poly.pdbx_strand_id
1 'polypeptide(L)'
;MKIYLKAWMGIAAVLIFNTAVKAQQLEKKNYPQQYFQWPVGAIKALVANFGELRPNHYHMGLDCRTEQAENKPVYAAAAGYIAKVKIEPWGFGRALYVNHPNGMSTLYAHLNDFYPALENYIKDKQYALQSWSIFIDIPANLFPVTKGEVIAFSGNTGGSQGPHLHFEIRDTKTDKVLNPLLMGFPISDNIAPTIYRLAVYDRCKSTYEQTPKIYPLKKINGVYVPASGKININTEKVSFAITAFDTYTGSTNQNGIYEAMLYDNEMAIAGFQLDSISYAETRYLNAHIDYKFRAGGGSYLQHLSRLPGNKDAIYKTDASNGVISLDTVKDHAIKITVADPNGNASLIRFNIAMTGASATRPVAAAQELKQFHPGFINIFENDYVRFFLPENALYDSFSFRYNQTKDIYGKPVFQIHDNTVPLHSYFTLYIKQNFPLADTGKIIMHRFFGPKKDYAKASYDKGWYKASFREFGNYQLMVDTIPPSITALGFANGMNASKLKRLLFVVKDNAEDIKKFTAMLDGKWLRFSNDKGRNFIYQFDEKCSPGFHELVITAEDLVGNITTKTYNFTR
;
A
#
# COMPACT_ATOMS: atom_id res chain seq x y z
N MET A 1 -66.39 22.18 59.89
CA MET A 1 -66.14 21.30 58.77
C MET A 1 -64.71 21.58 58.30
N LYS A 2 -63.78 20.70 58.70
CA LYS A 2 -62.35 20.87 58.48
C LYS A 2 -61.98 20.05 57.24
N ILE A 3 -61.38 20.69 56.22
CA ILE A 3 -60.84 20.05 55.02
C ILE A 3 -59.31 20.02 55.18
N TYR A 4 -58.77 18.82 55.28
CA TYR A 4 -57.32 18.58 55.30
C TYR A 4 -56.78 18.50 53.83
N LEU A 5 -55.87 19.39 53.49
CA LEU A 5 -55.09 19.35 52.26
C LEU A 5 -53.83 18.54 52.50
N LYS A 6 -53.68 17.35 51.89
CA LYS A 6 -52.46 16.57 51.92
C LYS A 6 -51.56 17.01 50.75
N ALA A 7 -50.43 17.60 51.11
CA ALA A 7 -49.36 17.86 50.14
C ALA A 7 -48.56 16.56 49.88
N TRP A 8 -48.49 16.13 48.61
CA TRP A 8 -47.58 15.07 48.14
C TRP A 8 -46.28 15.72 47.68
N MET A 9 -45.18 15.48 48.43
CA MET A 9 -43.82 15.71 47.93
C MET A 9 -43.40 14.53 47.09
N GLY A 10 -43.34 14.73 45.76
CA GLY A 10 -42.75 13.79 44.84
C GLY A 10 -41.23 13.95 44.83
N ILE A 11 -40.50 12.99 45.39
CA ILE A 11 -39.06 12.89 45.23
C ILE A 11 -38.76 12.31 43.85
N ALA A 12 -38.36 13.15 42.89
CA ALA A 12 -37.81 12.71 41.62
C ALA A 12 -36.37 12.20 41.83
N ALA A 13 -36.20 10.90 41.92
CA ALA A 13 -34.88 10.28 41.87
C ALA A 13 -34.34 10.38 40.45
N VAL A 14 -33.39 11.29 40.22
CA VAL A 14 -32.62 11.36 38.98
C VAL A 14 -31.62 10.20 39.02
N LEU A 15 -31.97 9.10 38.35
CA LEU A 15 -31.04 8.01 38.04
C LEU A 15 -30.03 8.50 37.01
N ILE A 16 -28.86 8.94 37.44
CA ILE A 16 -27.71 9.19 36.57
C ILE A 16 -27.22 7.82 36.12
N PHE A 17 -27.62 7.39 34.92
CA PHE A 17 -26.97 6.27 34.24
C PHE A 17 -25.56 6.70 33.84
N ASN A 18 -24.58 6.42 34.67
CA ASN A 18 -23.19 6.37 34.31
C ASN A 18 -23.00 5.17 33.34
N THR A 19 -23.26 5.36 32.08
CA THR A 19 -22.78 4.43 31.05
C THR A 19 -21.27 4.63 30.93
N ALA A 20 -20.53 3.94 31.80
CA ALA A 20 -19.11 3.71 31.56
C ALA A 20 -19.02 2.97 30.21
N VAL A 21 -18.69 3.68 29.14
CA VAL A 21 -18.28 3.08 27.87
C VAL A 21 -17.03 2.28 28.20
N LYS A 22 -17.20 0.98 28.44
CA LYS A 22 -16.05 0.07 28.55
C LYS A 22 -15.31 0.17 27.23
N ALA A 23 -14.07 0.63 27.25
CA ALA A 23 -13.17 0.52 26.11
C ALA A 23 -13.20 -0.93 25.65
N GLN A 24 -13.53 -1.12 24.38
CA GLN A 24 -13.69 -2.43 23.80
C GLN A 24 -12.32 -3.11 23.84
N GLN A 25 -12.17 -4.10 24.70
CA GLN A 25 -10.99 -4.96 24.73
C GLN A 25 -10.84 -5.56 23.33
N LEU A 26 -9.62 -5.55 22.78
CA LEU A 26 -9.36 -6.12 21.44
C LEU A 26 -9.70 -7.62 21.50
N GLU A 27 -10.76 -8.03 20.81
CA GLU A 27 -11.16 -9.43 20.76
C GLU A 27 -10.17 -10.21 19.87
N LYS A 28 -9.55 -11.25 20.44
CA LYS A 28 -8.79 -12.21 19.64
C LYS A 28 -9.79 -13.04 18.80
N LYS A 29 -9.70 -12.94 17.49
CA LYS A 29 -10.47 -13.79 16.59
C LYS A 29 -9.96 -15.22 16.65
N ASN A 30 -10.87 -16.18 16.70
CA ASN A 30 -10.55 -17.59 16.65
C ASN A 30 -10.33 -18.02 15.18
N TYR A 31 -9.08 -18.28 14.82
CA TYR A 31 -8.70 -18.81 13.52
C TYR A 31 -8.39 -20.31 13.60
N PRO A 32 -8.59 -21.08 12.50
CA PRO A 32 -8.32 -22.51 12.49
C PRO A 32 -6.83 -22.76 12.65
N GLN A 33 -6.46 -23.40 13.77
CA GLN A 33 -5.07 -23.76 14.07
C GLN A 33 -4.67 -25.01 13.29
N GLN A 34 -3.44 -25.02 12.71
CA GLN A 34 -2.84 -26.17 12.01
C GLN A 34 -3.63 -26.69 10.79
N TYR A 35 -4.64 -25.96 10.34
CA TYR A 35 -5.36 -26.28 9.11
C TYR A 35 -4.43 -26.14 7.89
N PHE A 36 -3.67 -25.06 7.86
CA PHE A 36 -2.69 -24.79 6.82
C PHE A 36 -1.30 -25.29 7.19
N GLN A 37 -0.58 -25.83 6.22
CA GLN A 37 0.85 -26.14 6.36
C GLN A 37 1.71 -25.04 5.76
N TRP A 38 2.99 -25.01 6.14
CA TRP A 38 3.98 -24.10 5.56
C TRP A 38 4.15 -24.35 4.07
N PRO A 39 4.08 -23.30 3.22
CA PRO A 39 3.91 -23.48 1.77
C PRO A 39 5.20 -23.69 0.98
N VAL A 40 6.41 -23.46 1.55
CA VAL A 40 7.66 -23.54 0.79
C VAL A 40 8.85 -23.94 1.67
N GLY A 41 9.73 -24.79 1.10
CA GLY A 41 11.02 -25.15 1.72
C GLY A 41 10.90 -25.86 3.07
N ALA A 42 12.07 -26.28 3.60
CA ALA A 42 12.18 -26.90 4.92
C ALA A 42 12.31 -25.86 6.05
N ILE A 43 12.94 -24.71 5.77
CA ILE A 43 13.18 -23.64 6.75
C ILE A 43 11.91 -22.78 6.87
N LYS A 44 11.32 -22.78 8.06
CA LYS A 44 10.13 -21.99 8.38
C LYS A 44 10.54 -20.64 8.92
N ALA A 45 10.92 -19.73 8.03
CA ALA A 45 11.40 -18.40 8.37
C ALA A 45 10.82 -17.34 7.44
N LEU A 46 10.72 -16.12 7.95
CA LEU A 46 10.18 -14.97 7.24
C LEU A 46 11.27 -14.04 6.75
N VAL A 47 11.00 -13.39 5.61
CA VAL A 47 11.66 -12.17 5.15
C VAL A 47 10.88 -10.96 5.66
N ALA A 48 9.53 -11.01 5.58
CA ALA A 48 8.61 -9.98 6.04
C ALA A 48 7.29 -10.60 6.51
N ASN A 49 6.61 -9.93 7.45
CA ASN A 49 5.33 -10.38 8.00
C ASN A 49 4.14 -9.60 7.45
N PHE A 50 2.92 -10.09 7.79
CA PHE A 50 1.66 -9.40 7.51
C PHE A 50 1.58 -8.09 8.29
N GLY A 51 1.12 -7.01 7.63
CA GLY A 51 0.99 -5.69 8.23
C GLY A 51 2.28 -4.88 8.29
N GLU A 52 3.42 -5.39 7.81
CA GLU A 52 4.64 -4.60 7.69
C GLU A 52 4.39 -3.33 6.85
N LEU A 53 4.95 -2.21 7.33
CA LEU A 53 4.71 -0.90 6.74
C LEU A 53 5.54 -0.71 5.47
N ARG A 54 4.88 -0.53 4.34
CA ARG A 54 5.49 -0.30 3.03
C ARG A 54 5.07 1.06 2.45
N PRO A 55 5.73 1.62 1.43
CA PRO A 55 5.26 2.86 0.80
C PRO A 55 3.82 2.74 0.29
N ASN A 56 2.91 3.53 0.86
CA ASN A 56 1.49 3.62 0.51
C ASN A 56 0.60 2.38 0.77
N HIS A 57 1.10 1.31 1.37
CA HIS A 57 0.31 0.10 1.66
C HIS A 57 0.92 -0.73 2.78
N TYR A 58 0.10 -1.55 3.43
CA TYR A 58 0.57 -2.62 4.32
C TYR A 58 1.03 -3.81 3.48
N HIS A 59 2.00 -4.55 3.98
CA HIS A 59 2.31 -5.87 3.43
C HIS A 59 1.16 -6.83 3.72
N MET A 60 0.61 -7.44 2.65
CA MET A 60 -0.66 -8.16 2.72
C MET A 60 -0.50 -9.67 2.97
N GLY A 61 0.70 -10.16 3.23
CA GLY A 61 0.95 -11.58 3.42
C GLY A 61 2.20 -11.87 4.24
N LEU A 62 2.73 -13.07 4.07
CA LEU A 62 4.04 -13.47 4.56
C LEU A 62 5.00 -13.58 3.39
N ASP A 63 6.17 -12.97 3.48
CA ASP A 63 7.28 -13.26 2.57
C ASP A 63 8.09 -14.42 3.17
N CYS A 64 7.80 -15.63 2.68
CA CYS A 64 8.42 -16.86 3.14
C CYS A 64 9.83 -17.00 2.53
N ARG A 65 10.83 -17.24 3.36
CA ARG A 65 12.23 -17.36 2.94
C ARG A 65 12.44 -18.58 2.05
N THR A 66 13.15 -18.37 0.92
CA THR A 66 13.59 -19.42 0.00
C THR A 66 15.12 -19.56 -0.09
N GLU A 67 15.84 -19.12 0.97
CA GLU A 67 17.30 -19.17 1.06
C GLU A 67 18.01 -18.43 -0.09
N GLN A 68 17.41 -17.33 -0.56
CA GLN A 68 17.85 -16.52 -1.70
C GLN A 68 17.93 -17.32 -3.03
N ALA A 69 17.21 -18.44 -3.11
CA ALA A 69 17.15 -19.29 -4.28
C ALA A 69 15.75 -19.29 -4.90
N GLU A 70 15.72 -19.37 -6.22
CA GLU A 70 14.53 -19.58 -7.00
C GLU A 70 14.27 -21.09 -7.22
N ASN A 71 13.11 -21.43 -7.76
CA ASN A 71 12.73 -22.79 -8.14
C ASN A 71 12.62 -23.79 -6.97
N LYS A 72 12.40 -23.31 -5.73
CA LYS A 72 12.03 -24.18 -4.63
C LYS A 72 10.58 -24.66 -4.83
N PRO A 73 10.26 -25.95 -4.59
CA PRO A 73 8.88 -26.42 -4.66
C PRO A 73 7.95 -25.62 -3.73
N VAL A 74 6.82 -25.21 -4.27
CA VAL A 74 5.73 -24.56 -3.54
C VAL A 74 4.60 -25.53 -3.40
N TYR A 75 4.12 -25.70 -2.16
CA TYR A 75 3.14 -26.71 -1.78
C TYR A 75 1.78 -26.08 -1.49
N ALA A 76 0.70 -26.76 -1.88
CA ALA A 76 -0.64 -26.40 -1.45
C ALA A 76 -0.74 -26.44 0.08
N ALA A 77 -1.05 -25.30 0.70
CA ALA A 77 -1.11 -25.17 2.16
C ALA A 77 -2.24 -26.01 2.78
N ALA A 78 -3.31 -26.28 2.04
CA ALA A 78 -4.40 -27.16 2.40
C ALA A 78 -5.02 -27.78 1.14
N ALA A 79 -5.85 -28.82 1.29
CA ALA A 79 -6.61 -29.38 0.19
C ALA A 79 -7.63 -28.37 -0.37
N GLY A 80 -7.90 -28.44 -1.68
CA GLY A 80 -8.81 -27.52 -2.35
C GLY A 80 -8.73 -27.65 -3.88
N TYR A 81 -8.87 -26.54 -4.59
CA TYR A 81 -8.68 -26.47 -6.03
C TYR A 81 -8.09 -25.12 -6.44
N ILE A 82 -7.31 -25.11 -7.53
CA ILE A 82 -6.78 -23.86 -8.10
C ILE A 82 -7.95 -23.09 -8.72
N ALA A 83 -8.28 -21.95 -8.13
CA ALA A 83 -9.44 -21.16 -8.51
C ALA A 83 -9.13 -20.04 -9.49
N LYS A 84 -7.90 -19.47 -9.42
CA LYS A 84 -7.48 -18.36 -10.27
C LYS A 84 -5.97 -18.39 -10.53
N VAL A 85 -5.58 -17.86 -11.70
CA VAL A 85 -4.18 -17.56 -12.01
C VAL A 85 -4.06 -16.12 -12.48
N LYS A 86 -3.03 -15.43 -11.99
CA LYS A 86 -2.67 -14.07 -12.38
C LYS A 86 -1.24 -14.02 -12.87
N ILE A 87 -1.00 -13.38 -14.03
CA ILE A 87 0.34 -13.07 -14.54
C ILE A 87 0.35 -11.61 -14.95
N GLU A 88 1.28 -10.85 -14.40
CA GLU A 88 1.42 -9.41 -14.62
C GLU A 88 2.90 -8.98 -14.51
N PRO A 89 3.30 -7.83 -15.11
CA PRO A 89 4.70 -7.36 -15.08
C PRO A 89 5.17 -6.94 -13.69
N TRP A 90 4.26 -6.40 -12.88
CA TRP A 90 4.50 -5.87 -11.54
C TRP A 90 3.60 -6.56 -10.51
N GLY A 91 3.48 -6.02 -9.31
CA GLY A 91 2.61 -6.58 -8.29
C GLY A 91 3.00 -8.02 -7.96
N PHE A 92 2.08 -8.96 -8.10
CA PHE A 92 2.31 -10.38 -7.78
C PHE A 92 3.21 -11.12 -8.78
N GLY A 93 3.46 -10.55 -9.97
CA GLY A 93 4.16 -11.27 -11.03
C GLY A 93 3.35 -12.46 -11.51
N ARG A 94 3.84 -13.67 -11.26
CA ARG A 94 3.09 -14.92 -11.50
C ARG A 94 2.52 -15.41 -10.17
N ALA A 95 1.21 -15.56 -10.11
CA ALA A 95 0.50 -15.96 -8.90
C ALA A 95 -0.63 -16.94 -9.19
N LEU A 96 -0.91 -17.80 -8.22
CA LEU A 96 -2.09 -18.68 -8.23
C LEU A 96 -2.86 -18.58 -6.90
N TYR A 97 -4.15 -18.89 -6.97
CA TYR A 97 -5.08 -18.89 -5.84
C TYR A 97 -5.68 -20.28 -5.68
N VAL A 98 -5.70 -20.79 -4.48
CA VAL A 98 -6.34 -22.06 -4.13
C VAL A 98 -7.52 -21.77 -3.20
N ASN A 99 -8.72 -22.21 -3.58
CA ASN A 99 -9.90 -22.17 -2.72
C ASN A 99 -10.01 -23.46 -1.90
N HIS A 100 -10.32 -23.31 -0.61
CA HIS A 100 -10.40 -24.41 0.35
C HIS A 100 -11.83 -24.63 0.86
N PRO A 101 -12.19 -25.87 1.28
CA PRO A 101 -13.53 -26.18 1.78
C PRO A 101 -13.97 -25.41 3.02
N ASN A 102 -13.01 -24.84 3.79
CA ASN A 102 -13.30 -24.08 5.00
C ASN A 102 -13.72 -22.61 4.75
N GLY A 103 -13.95 -22.21 3.49
CA GLY A 103 -14.33 -20.84 3.12
C GLY A 103 -13.17 -19.86 3.07
N MET A 104 -11.93 -20.34 3.16
CA MET A 104 -10.73 -19.55 2.97
C MET A 104 -10.07 -19.86 1.62
N SER A 105 -9.24 -18.95 1.14
CA SER A 105 -8.37 -19.15 -0.02
C SER A 105 -6.94 -18.79 0.32
N THR A 106 -5.99 -19.41 -0.37
CA THR A 106 -4.56 -19.07 -0.28
C THR A 106 -4.06 -18.53 -1.60
N LEU A 107 -3.17 -17.54 -1.53
CA LEU A 107 -2.49 -16.96 -2.67
C LEU A 107 -0.99 -17.23 -2.54
N TYR A 108 -0.37 -17.59 -3.66
CA TYR A 108 1.06 -17.82 -3.80
C TYR A 108 1.57 -16.95 -4.93
N ALA A 109 2.54 -16.08 -4.67
CA ALA A 109 3.01 -15.09 -5.65
C ALA A 109 4.54 -15.07 -5.80
N HIS A 110 5.00 -14.28 -6.76
CA HIS A 110 6.37 -14.16 -7.22
C HIS A 110 6.94 -15.45 -7.78
N LEU A 111 6.07 -16.32 -8.33
CA LEU A 111 6.42 -17.64 -8.83
C LEU A 111 7.22 -17.56 -10.15
N ASN A 112 8.09 -18.55 -10.38
CA ASN A 112 8.74 -18.72 -11.68
C ASN A 112 7.85 -19.54 -12.62
N ASP A 113 7.43 -20.73 -12.18
CA ASP A 113 6.63 -21.64 -12.97
C ASP A 113 5.53 -22.29 -12.14
N PHE A 114 4.45 -22.68 -12.79
CA PHE A 114 3.45 -23.58 -12.24
C PHE A 114 3.85 -25.04 -12.50
N TYR A 115 3.19 -26.00 -11.87
CA TYR A 115 3.40 -27.39 -12.23
C TYR A 115 2.95 -27.68 -13.67
N PRO A 116 3.50 -28.69 -14.36
CA PRO A 116 3.43 -28.80 -15.83
C PRO A 116 2.03 -28.77 -16.44
N ALA A 117 1.04 -29.43 -15.82
CA ALA A 117 -0.32 -29.46 -16.37
C ALA A 117 -0.98 -28.06 -16.34
N LEU A 118 -0.80 -27.32 -15.24
CA LEU A 118 -1.31 -25.96 -15.12
C LEU A 118 -0.54 -25.00 -16.04
N GLU A 119 0.78 -25.15 -16.13
CA GLU A 119 1.61 -24.29 -17.00
C GLU A 119 1.18 -24.39 -18.46
N ASN A 120 0.92 -25.61 -18.95
CA ASN A 120 0.45 -25.82 -20.33
C ASN A 120 -0.93 -25.19 -20.55
N TYR A 121 -1.87 -25.42 -19.63
CA TYR A 121 -3.20 -24.80 -19.69
C TYR A 121 -3.11 -23.26 -19.75
N ILE A 122 -2.24 -22.67 -18.93
CA ILE A 122 -2.04 -21.21 -18.90
C ILE A 122 -1.42 -20.70 -20.20
N LYS A 123 -0.43 -21.40 -20.77
CA LYS A 123 0.14 -21.06 -22.08
C LYS A 123 -0.93 -21.07 -23.17
N ASP A 124 -1.77 -22.10 -23.22
CA ASP A 124 -2.86 -22.18 -24.20
C ASP A 124 -3.84 -21.01 -24.07
N LYS A 125 -4.18 -20.61 -22.83
CA LYS A 125 -5.01 -19.43 -22.58
C LYS A 125 -4.33 -18.12 -23.03
N GLN A 126 -3.02 -17.96 -22.78
CA GLN A 126 -2.24 -16.80 -23.24
C GLN A 126 -2.22 -16.71 -24.77
N TYR A 127 -2.04 -17.84 -25.49
CA TYR A 127 -2.11 -17.87 -26.95
C TYR A 127 -3.52 -17.58 -27.46
N ALA A 128 -4.56 -18.17 -26.86
CA ALA A 128 -5.96 -17.92 -27.24
C ALA A 128 -6.36 -16.43 -27.04
N LEU A 129 -5.87 -15.80 -25.99
CA LEU A 129 -6.13 -14.41 -25.68
C LEU A 129 -5.14 -13.43 -26.33
N GLN A 130 -4.09 -13.93 -26.98
CA GLN A 130 -2.97 -13.15 -27.50
C GLN A 130 -2.42 -12.14 -26.48
N SER A 131 -2.27 -12.59 -25.24
CA SER A 131 -1.77 -11.78 -24.12
C SER A 131 -0.87 -12.59 -23.21
N TRP A 132 0.30 -12.06 -22.86
CA TRP A 132 1.13 -12.64 -21.82
C TRP A 132 0.57 -12.37 -20.43
N SER A 133 0.09 -11.15 -20.18
CA SER A 133 -0.60 -10.81 -18.92
C SER A 133 -2.01 -11.35 -18.94
N ILE A 134 -2.37 -12.10 -17.91
CA ILE A 134 -3.71 -12.66 -17.74
C ILE A 134 -4.15 -12.62 -16.28
N PHE A 135 -5.45 -12.53 -16.08
CA PHE A 135 -6.10 -12.81 -14.81
C PHE A 135 -7.38 -13.59 -15.11
N ILE A 136 -7.36 -14.88 -14.84
CA ILE A 136 -8.44 -15.80 -15.24
C ILE A 136 -8.92 -16.65 -14.06
N ASP A 137 -10.23 -16.89 -14.05
CA ASP A 137 -10.86 -17.90 -13.20
C ASP A 137 -10.70 -19.29 -13.81
N ILE A 138 -10.51 -20.28 -12.95
CA ILE A 138 -10.35 -21.68 -13.33
C ILE A 138 -11.53 -22.49 -12.77
N PRO A 139 -12.19 -23.32 -13.56
CA PRO A 139 -13.28 -24.17 -13.09
C PRO A 139 -12.85 -25.08 -11.92
N ALA A 140 -13.67 -25.19 -10.89
CA ALA A 140 -13.34 -25.88 -9.63
C ALA A 140 -12.94 -27.37 -9.78
N ASN A 141 -13.44 -28.02 -10.83
CA ASN A 141 -13.17 -29.44 -11.09
C ASN A 141 -11.92 -29.69 -11.95
N LEU A 142 -11.23 -28.64 -12.42
CA LEU A 142 -10.15 -28.80 -13.41
C LEU A 142 -8.81 -29.11 -12.77
N PHE A 143 -8.48 -28.45 -11.66
CA PHE A 143 -7.20 -28.62 -10.96
C PHE A 143 -7.44 -28.77 -9.44
N PRO A 144 -7.98 -29.91 -8.97
CA PRO A 144 -8.04 -30.23 -7.54
C PRO A 144 -6.62 -30.43 -7.02
N VAL A 145 -6.38 -30.05 -5.76
CA VAL A 145 -5.08 -30.22 -5.09
C VAL A 145 -5.25 -30.79 -3.69
N THR A 146 -4.32 -31.63 -3.28
CA THR A 146 -4.22 -32.14 -1.93
C THR A 146 -3.26 -31.31 -1.09
N LYS A 147 -3.43 -31.33 0.25
CA LYS A 147 -2.50 -30.64 1.16
C LYS A 147 -1.10 -31.22 1.00
N GLY A 148 -0.10 -30.36 0.74
CA GLY A 148 1.28 -30.75 0.53
C GLY A 148 1.65 -31.14 -0.90
N GLU A 149 0.74 -31.08 -1.83
CA GLU A 149 1.02 -31.29 -3.25
C GLU A 149 1.83 -30.11 -3.83
N VAL A 150 2.78 -30.40 -4.71
CA VAL A 150 3.56 -29.38 -5.42
C VAL A 150 2.67 -28.71 -6.46
N ILE A 151 2.46 -27.41 -6.33
CA ILE A 151 1.58 -26.62 -7.21
C ILE A 151 2.33 -25.60 -8.07
N ALA A 152 3.56 -25.23 -7.66
CA ALA A 152 4.36 -24.23 -8.35
C ALA A 152 5.83 -24.29 -7.90
N PHE A 153 6.64 -23.39 -8.45
CA PHE A 153 8.04 -23.16 -8.06
C PHE A 153 8.25 -21.69 -7.71
N SER A 154 8.96 -21.45 -6.59
CA SER A 154 9.26 -20.10 -6.13
C SER A 154 10.14 -19.33 -7.10
N GLY A 155 10.04 -18.01 -7.10
CA GLY A 155 10.79 -17.17 -8.03
C GLY A 155 11.06 -15.78 -7.47
N ASN A 156 11.16 -14.82 -8.40
CA ASN A 156 11.42 -13.42 -8.12
C ASN A 156 10.67 -12.52 -9.11
N THR A 157 9.48 -12.95 -9.58
CA THR A 157 8.70 -12.21 -10.59
C THR A 157 7.91 -11.05 -10.00
N GLY A 158 7.46 -10.12 -10.84
CA GLY A 158 6.64 -8.98 -10.44
C GLY A 158 7.37 -7.95 -9.60
N GLY A 159 6.72 -7.45 -8.55
CA GLY A 159 7.25 -6.41 -7.66
C GLY A 159 8.31 -6.88 -6.67
N SER A 160 8.75 -8.14 -6.73
CA SER A 160 9.75 -8.72 -5.84
C SER A 160 11.15 -8.10 -6.04
N GLN A 161 11.86 -7.86 -4.95
CA GLN A 161 13.25 -7.36 -4.95
C GLN A 161 14.31 -8.46 -4.77
N GLY A 162 13.88 -9.70 -4.54
CA GLY A 162 14.76 -10.85 -4.37
C GLY A 162 13.96 -12.15 -4.19
N PRO A 163 14.57 -13.34 -4.37
CA PRO A 163 13.86 -14.61 -4.30
C PRO A 163 13.17 -14.84 -2.96
N HIS A 164 11.85 -15.03 -2.98
CA HIS A 164 10.99 -15.43 -1.85
C HIS A 164 9.65 -15.93 -2.37
N LEU A 165 8.83 -16.50 -1.49
CA LEU A 165 7.43 -16.77 -1.76
C LEU A 165 6.56 -15.78 -0.98
N HIS A 166 5.78 -14.94 -1.67
CA HIS A 166 4.72 -14.19 -1.04
C HIS A 166 3.48 -15.08 -0.87
N PHE A 167 2.99 -15.19 0.36
CA PHE A 167 1.90 -16.09 0.72
C PHE A 167 0.81 -15.35 1.51
N GLU A 168 -0.45 -15.47 1.06
CA GLU A 168 -1.60 -14.89 1.75
C GLU A 168 -2.65 -15.95 2.09
N ILE A 169 -3.40 -15.69 3.17
CA ILE A 169 -4.66 -16.37 3.48
C ILE A 169 -5.77 -15.35 3.42
N ARG A 170 -6.85 -15.66 2.70
CA ARG A 170 -7.97 -14.77 2.48
C ARG A 170 -9.29 -15.41 2.89
N ASP A 171 -10.24 -14.60 3.31
CA ASP A 171 -11.65 -14.98 3.32
C ASP A 171 -12.16 -15.04 1.88
N THR A 172 -12.62 -16.20 1.41
CA THR A 172 -12.99 -16.40 0.00
C THR A 172 -14.17 -15.52 -0.43
N LYS A 173 -15.08 -15.20 0.49
CA LYS A 173 -16.30 -14.44 0.19
C LYS A 173 -16.04 -12.94 0.09
N THR A 174 -15.21 -12.40 0.97
CA THR A 174 -14.95 -10.95 1.09
C THR A 174 -13.65 -10.52 0.44
N ASP A 175 -12.78 -11.48 0.05
CA ASP A 175 -11.40 -11.30 -0.43
C ASP A 175 -10.50 -10.54 0.59
N LYS A 176 -10.94 -10.43 1.85
CA LYS A 176 -10.17 -9.78 2.91
C LYS A 176 -9.00 -10.67 3.30
N VAL A 177 -7.79 -10.10 3.31
CA VAL A 177 -6.58 -10.82 3.69
C VAL A 177 -6.52 -10.92 5.21
N LEU A 178 -6.32 -12.14 5.69
CA LEU A 178 -6.22 -12.49 7.10
C LEU A 178 -4.74 -12.61 7.48
N ASN A 179 -4.38 -12.25 8.71
CA ASN A 179 -3.01 -12.40 9.17
C ASN A 179 -2.65 -13.89 9.31
N PRO A 180 -1.76 -14.45 8.44
CA PRO A 180 -1.49 -15.88 8.46
C PRO A 180 -0.79 -16.33 9.75
N LEU A 181 -0.09 -15.43 10.46
CA LEU A 181 0.58 -15.77 11.73
C LEU A 181 -0.39 -16.19 12.84
N LEU A 182 -1.67 -15.84 12.70
CA LEU A 182 -2.72 -16.26 13.64
C LEU A 182 -3.25 -17.66 13.36
N MET A 183 -2.78 -18.35 12.29
CA MET A 183 -3.26 -19.68 11.85
C MET A 183 -2.43 -20.84 12.42
N GLY A 184 -1.51 -20.58 13.36
CA GLY A 184 -0.72 -21.62 14.04
C GLY A 184 0.41 -22.20 13.20
N PHE A 185 1.01 -21.41 12.31
CA PHE A 185 2.26 -21.82 11.65
C PHE A 185 3.38 -21.99 12.68
N PRO A 186 4.25 -23.01 12.53
CA PRO A 186 5.31 -23.32 13.49
C PRO A 186 6.52 -22.38 13.30
N ILE A 187 6.31 -21.10 13.49
CA ILE A 187 7.35 -20.07 13.54
C ILE A 187 7.63 -19.79 15.01
N SER A 188 8.85 -20.12 15.45
CA SER A 188 9.25 -19.87 16.83
C SER A 188 9.52 -18.39 17.03
N ASP A 189 8.85 -17.80 18.04
CA ASP A 189 9.12 -16.43 18.45
C ASP A 189 8.85 -16.23 19.93
N ASN A 190 9.88 -15.72 20.64
CA ASN A 190 9.84 -15.36 22.06
C ASN A 190 10.47 -13.97 22.31
N ILE A 191 10.57 -13.15 21.26
CA ILE A 191 11.18 -11.82 21.31
C ILE A 191 10.07 -10.77 21.31
N ALA A 192 9.99 -9.96 22.37
CA ALA A 192 9.03 -8.87 22.42
C ALA A 192 9.45 -7.71 21.47
N PRO A 193 8.50 -7.03 20.83
CA PRO A 193 8.79 -5.90 19.95
C PRO A 193 9.67 -4.83 20.58
N THR A 194 10.56 -4.25 19.81
CA THR A 194 11.44 -3.16 20.24
C THR A 194 10.84 -1.81 19.90
N ILE A 195 10.76 -0.91 20.90
CA ILE A 195 10.22 0.43 20.74
C ILE A 195 11.38 1.44 20.74
N TYR A 196 11.51 2.20 19.64
CA TYR A 196 12.65 3.09 19.43
C TYR A 196 12.36 4.56 19.77
N ARG A 197 11.13 5.04 19.49
CA ARG A 197 10.77 6.44 19.63
C ARG A 197 9.33 6.60 20.09
N LEU A 198 9.10 7.64 20.86
CA LEU A 198 7.79 8.19 21.18
C LEU A 198 7.68 9.57 20.54
N ALA A 199 6.61 9.84 19.80
CA ALA A 199 6.28 11.14 19.24
C ALA A 199 5.04 11.71 19.92
N VAL A 200 5.03 13.02 20.14
CA VAL A 200 3.93 13.78 20.76
C VAL A 200 3.47 14.85 19.77
N TYR A 201 2.16 14.91 19.55
CA TYR A 201 1.49 15.84 18.62
C TYR A 201 0.59 16.80 19.37
N ASP A 202 0.63 18.08 18.98
CA ASP A 202 -0.38 19.07 19.33
C ASP A 202 -1.64 18.84 18.48
N ARG A 203 -2.73 18.38 19.07
CA ARG A 203 -3.97 18.07 18.36
C ARG A 203 -4.95 19.26 18.25
N CYS A 204 -4.52 20.45 18.66
CA CYS A 204 -5.15 21.71 18.24
C CYS A 204 -4.78 22.08 16.79
N LYS A 205 -3.85 21.34 16.17
CA LYS A 205 -3.39 21.46 14.78
C LYS A 205 -3.50 20.15 14.05
N SER A 206 -3.55 20.22 12.72
CA SER A 206 -3.40 19.03 11.87
C SER A 206 -2.00 18.43 12.01
N THR A 207 -1.92 17.12 11.78
CA THR A 207 -0.62 16.41 11.70
C THR A 207 0.24 16.90 10.54
N TYR A 208 -0.36 17.40 9.46
CA TYR A 208 0.36 17.94 8.30
C TYR A 208 0.90 19.36 8.51
N GLU A 209 0.37 20.10 9.50
CA GLU A 209 0.78 21.50 9.79
C GLU A 209 1.78 21.61 10.95
N GLN A 210 2.38 20.49 11.36
CA GLN A 210 3.34 20.45 12.45
C GLN A 210 4.47 19.45 12.18
N THR A 211 5.52 19.54 13.01
CA THR A 211 6.52 18.48 13.20
C THR A 211 6.37 17.98 14.63
N PRO A 212 6.21 16.68 14.86
CA PRO A 212 6.02 16.14 16.20
C PRO A 212 7.27 16.31 17.05
N LYS A 213 7.08 16.39 18.36
CA LYS A 213 8.20 16.35 19.31
C LYS A 213 8.58 14.89 19.57
N ILE A 214 9.80 14.52 19.21
CA ILE A 214 10.32 13.16 19.37
C ILE A 214 11.04 13.05 20.72
N TYR A 215 10.71 11.99 21.45
CA TYR A 215 11.33 11.63 22.73
C TYR A 215 12.09 10.31 22.58
N PRO A 216 13.42 10.32 22.81
CA PRO A 216 14.17 9.07 22.89
C PRO A 216 13.75 8.30 24.15
N LEU A 217 13.75 6.97 24.02
CA LEU A 217 13.35 6.06 25.08
C LEU A 217 14.56 5.36 25.69
N LYS A 218 14.50 5.06 26.98
CA LYS A 218 15.42 4.16 27.69
C LYS A 218 14.63 3.06 28.37
N LYS A 219 15.23 1.89 28.56
CA LYS A 219 14.58 0.75 29.22
C LYS A 219 15.04 0.67 30.67
N ILE A 220 14.11 0.70 31.63
CA ILE A 220 14.36 0.57 33.08
C ILE A 220 13.50 -0.59 33.57
N ASN A 221 14.12 -1.61 34.16
CA ASN A 221 13.44 -2.80 34.67
C ASN A 221 12.44 -3.42 33.65
N GLY A 222 12.83 -3.50 32.40
CA GLY A 222 12.00 -4.07 31.35
C GLY A 222 10.99 -3.10 30.69
N VAL A 223 10.75 -1.93 31.28
CA VAL A 223 9.77 -0.93 30.82
C VAL A 223 10.48 0.20 30.10
N TYR A 224 9.96 0.62 28.96
CA TYR A 224 10.43 1.82 28.24
C TYR A 224 9.89 3.08 28.91
N VAL A 225 10.74 4.08 29.07
CA VAL A 225 10.37 5.40 29.60
C VAL A 225 11.05 6.50 28.77
N PRO A 226 10.44 7.69 28.61
CA PRO A 226 11.13 8.83 28.02
C PRO A 226 12.40 9.15 28.80
N ALA A 227 13.50 9.42 28.11
CA ALA A 227 14.78 9.74 28.74
C ALA A 227 14.68 11.00 29.64
N SER A 228 13.76 11.92 29.30
CA SER A 228 13.47 13.15 30.06
C SER A 228 12.60 12.95 31.31
N GLY A 229 12.05 11.75 31.54
CA GLY A 229 11.09 11.49 32.60
C GLY A 229 9.68 11.99 32.28
N LYS A 230 9.09 12.84 33.15
CA LYS A 230 7.77 13.47 32.92
C LYS A 230 7.80 14.37 31.69
N ILE A 231 6.77 14.32 30.84
CA ILE A 231 6.64 15.16 29.66
C ILE A 231 5.72 16.35 29.96
N ASN A 232 6.27 17.54 29.88
CA ASN A 232 5.52 18.77 30.01
C ASN A 232 4.93 19.18 28.66
N ILE A 233 3.63 19.43 28.62
CA ILE A 233 2.83 19.76 27.44
C ILE A 233 2.33 21.20 27.55
N ASN A 234 2.37 21.94 26.45
CA ASN A 234 1.93 23.34 26.37
C ASN A 234 0.71 23.51 25.45
N THR A 235 -0.09 22.46 25.25
CA THR A 235 -1.31 22.46 24.46
C THR A 235 -2.43 21.71 25.17
N GLU A 236 -3.68 22.06 24.86
CA GLU A 236 -4.88 21.47 25.46
C GLU A 236 -5.21 20.07 24.96
N LYS A 237 -4.68 19.66 23.81
CA LYS A 237 -4.97 18.37 23.19
C LYS A 237 -3.71 17.71 22.67
N VAL A 238 -3.52 16.45 23.00
CA VAL A 238 -2.35 15.67 22.56
C VAL A 238 -2.74 14.31 22.00
N SER A 239 -1.89 13.80 21.12
CA SER A 239 -1.89 12.39 20.73
C SER A 239 -0.45 11.89 20.59
N PHE A 240 -0.31 10.57 20.46
CA PHE A 240 0.98 9.90 20.43
C PHE A 240 1.15 9.06 19.18
N ALA A 241 2.42 8.88 18.77
CA ALA A 241 2.82 7.86 17.81
C ALA A 241 4.12 7.20 18.28
N ILE A 242 4.38 6.00 17.79
CA ILE A 242 5.57 5.22 18.12
C ILE A 242 6.31 4.77 16.87
N THR A 243 7.62 4.62 16.97
CA THR A 243 8.39 3.77 16.05
C THR A 243 8.70 2.46 16.78
N ALA A 244 8.15 1.36 16.29
CA ALA A 244 8.38 0.03 16.85
C ALA A 244 8.50 -1.00 15.72
N PHE A 245 9.33 -2.01 15.93
CA PHE A 245 9.51 -3.16 15.06
C PHE A 245 9.59 -4.44 15.88
N ASP A 246 9.21 -5.52 15.25
CA ASP A 246 9.35 -6.86 15.78
C ASP A 246 10.50 -7.61 15.12
N THR A 247 11.03 -8.64 15.78
CA THR A 247 12.05 -9.54 15.25
C THR A 247 11.78 -10.96 15.72
N TYR A 248 11.76 -11.92 14.80
CA TYR A 248 11.55 -13.32 15.15
C TYR A 248 12.81 -13.97 15.71
N THR A 249 12.64 -14.94 16.61
CA THR A 249 13.75 -15.71 17.18
C THR A 249 14.66 -16.28 16.07
N GLY A 250 15.96 -15.95 16.13
CA GLY A 250 16.94 -16.35 15.14
C GLY A 250 16.98 -15.50 13.86
N SER A 251 16.24 -14.39 13.81
CA SER A 251 16.28 -13.44 12.69
C SER A 251 16.68 -12.04 13.15
N THR A 252 17.35 -11.30 12.29
CA THR A 252 17.66 -9.87 12.47
C THR A 252 16.77 -8.96 11.63
N ASN A 253 15.85 -9.53 10.85
CA ASN A 253 14.94 -8.76 10.02
C ASN A 253 13.95 -7.99 10.91
N GLN A 254 13.81 -6.69 10.65
CA GLN A 254 12.77 -5.87 11.28
C GLN A 254 11.44 -6.12 10.58
N ASN A 255 10.47 -6.64 11.32
CA ASN A 255 9.11 -6.90 10.87
C ASN A 255 8.13 -5.89 11.48
N GLY A 256 6.90 -5.84 10.97
CA GLY A 256 5.82 -5.05 11.54
C GLY A 256 5.38 -5.59 12.90
N ILE A 257 4.90 -4.72 13.77
CA ILE A 257 4.22 -5.09 15.02
C ILE A 257 2.77 -5.52 14.72
N TYR A 258 2.19 -6.34 15.60
CA TYR A 258 0.82 -6.82 15.42
C TYR A 258 -0.21 -5.88 16.05
N GLU A 259 0.09 -5.36 17.24
CA GLU A 259 -0.85 -4.60 18.03
C GLU A 259 -0.15 -3.49 18.82
N ALA A 260 -0.81 -2.35 18.97
CA ALA A 260 -0.44 -1.35 19.96
C ALA A 260 -1.69 -0.71 20.57
N MET A 261 -1.68 -0.51 21.92
CA MET A 261 -2.77 0.07 22.69
C MET A 261 -2.28 1.23 23.55
N LEU A 262 -3.02 2.34 23.50
CA LEU A 262 -2.82 3.52 24.33
C LEU A 262 -3.83 3.54 25.48
N TYR A 263 -3.33 3.78 26.69
CA TYR A 263 -4.13 3.93 27.89
C TYR A 263 -3.85 5.30 28.54
N ASP A 264 -4.91 5.94 29.01
CA ASP A 264 -4.85 7.11 29.88
C ASP A 264 -5.41 6.71 31.25
N ASN A 265 -4.61 6.84 32.33
CA ASN A 265 -4.97 6.44 33.69
C ASN A 265 -5.54 5.01 33.74
N GLU A 266 -4.84 4.06 33.14
CA GLU A 266 -5.19 2.64 32.98
C GLU A 266 -6.47 2.36 32.14
N MET A 267 -7.15 3.38 31.60
CA MET A 267 -8.28 3.21 30.68
C MET A 267 -7.77 3.15 29.24
N ALA A 268 -8.12 2.09 28.50
CA ALA A 268 -7.80 1.98 27.06
C ALA A 268 -8.63 2.98 26.27
N ILE A 269 -7.97 3.84 25.49
CA ILE A 269 -8.62 4.91 24.73
C ILE A 269 -8.48 4.75 23.21
N ALA A 270 -7.39 4.15 22.75
CA ALA A 270 -7.18 3.88 21.34
C ALA A 270 -6.12 2.80 21.13
N GLY A 271 -6.20 2.13 19.99
CA GLY A 271 -5.18 1.20 19.52
C GLY A 271 -5.50 0.65 18.16
N PHE A 272 -4.62 -0.17 17.64
CA PHE A 272 -4.81 -0.89 16.40
C PHE A 272 -4.36 -2.34 16.54
N GLN A 273 -4.97 -3.21 15.72
CA GLN A 273 -4.66 -4.63 15.66
C GLN A 273 -4.74 -5.12 14.22
N LEU A 274 -3.70 -5.82 13.77
CA LEU A 274 -3.51 -6.25 12.39
C LEU A 274 -3.99 -7.70 12.18
N ASP A 275 -5.27 -7.96 12.45
CA ASP A 275 -5.92 -9.26 12.21
C ASP A 275 -6.18 -9.53 10.75
N SER A 276 -6.67 -8.51 10.05
CA SER A 276 -7.08 -8.63 8.66
C SER A 276 -7.16 -7.25 8.00
N ILE A 277 -6.76 -7.17 6.72
CA ILE A 277 -6.77 -5.93 5.94
C ILE A 277 -7.37 -6.22 4.56
N SER A 278 -8.20 -5.32 4.04
CA SER A 278 -8.69 -5.35 2.67
C SER A 278 -7.73 -4.61 1.73
N TYR A 279 -7.60 -5.05 0.48
CA TYR A 279 -6.84 -4.31 -0.54
C TYR A 279 -7.43 -2.91 -0.81
N ALA A 280 -8.72 -2.71 -0.59
CA ALA A 280 -9.35 -1.39 -0.67
C ALA A 280 -8.94 -0.48 0.51
N GLU A 281 -8.58 -1.07 1.65
CA GLU A 281 -8.22 -0.36 2.88
C GLU A 281 -6.70 -0.17 3.06
N THR A 282 -5.87 -0.96 2.36
CA THR A 282 -4.41 -0.98 2.60
C THR A 282 -3.74 0.40 2.47
N ARG A 283 -4.32 1.34 1.69
CA ARG A 283 -3.80 2.69 1.55
C ARG A 283 -4.05 3.58 2.78
N TYR A 284 -4.93 3.18 3.71
CA TYR A 284 -5.05 3.86 5.01
C TYR A 284 -3.77 3.79 5.85
N LEU A 285 -2.78 2.98 5.45
CA LEU A 285 -1.42 3.08 5.99
C LEU A 285 -0.92 4.52 6.01
N ASN A 286 -1.25 5.34 5.01
CA ASN A 286 -0.84 6.75 4.96
C ASN A 286 -1.50 7.62 6.04
N ALA A 287 -2.60 7.15 6.66
CA ALA A 287 -3.20 7.76 7.84
C ALA A 287 -2.75 7.08 9.14
N HIS A 288 -2.25 5.85 9.05
CA HIS A 288 -1.71 5.12 10.18
C HIS A 288 -0.34 5.65 10.61
N ILE A 289 0.44 6.16 9.67
CA ILE A 289 1.77 6.73 9.93
C ILE A 289 1.76 8.26 9.86
N ASP A 290 2.76 8.91 10.48
CA ASP A 290 3.08 10.29 10.13
C ASP A 290 3.69 10.34 8.72
N TYR A 291 2.81 10.56 7.75
CA TYR A 291 3.20 10.57 6.34
C TYR A 291 4.17 11.70 6.01
N LYS A 292 3.96 12.91 6.58
CA LYS A 292 4.83 14.08 6.37
C LYS A 292 6.24 13.80 6.88
N PHE A 293 6.37 13.27 8.09
CA PHE A 293 7.66 12.90 8.67
C PHE A 293 8.36 11.82 7.83
N ARG A 294 7.60 10.82 7.36
CA ARG A 294 8.11 9.76 6.49
C ARG A 294 8.55 10.29 5.12
N ALA A 295 7.78 11.19 4.49
CA ALA A 295 8.11 11.83 3.22
C ALA A 295 9.40 12.66 3.31
N GLY A 296 9.69 13.24 4.48
CA GLY A 296 10.94 13.92 4.80
C GLY A 296 12.14 13.01 5.10
N GLY A 297 12.02 11.68 4.92
CA GLY A 297 13.09 10.71 5.19
C GLY A 297 13.11 10.17 6.61
N GLY A 298 12.12 10.51 7.45
CA GLY A 298 11.99 9.99 8.81
C GLY A 298 11.59 8.50 8.86
N SER A 299 11.65 7.90 10.05
CA SER A 299 11.16 6.55 10.30
C SER A 299 9.63 6.50 10.26
N TYR A 300 9.05 5.30 10.19
CA TYR A 300 7.62 5.12 10.37
C TYR A 300 7.23 5.43 11.83
N LEU A 301 6.48 6.52 12.03
CA LEU A 301 5.81 6.87 13.28
C LEU A 301 4.36 6.40 13.17
N GLN A 302 3.99 5.36 13.88
CA GLN A 302 2.64 4.75 13.87
C GLN A 302 1.75 5.49 14.87
N HIS A 303 0.67 6.12 14.39
CA HIS A 303 -0.26 6.85 15.23
C HIS A 303 -1.04 5.92 16.17
N LEU A 304 -1.12 6.29 17.43
CA LEU A 304 -1.99 5.67 18.44
C LEU A 304 -3.32 6.44 18.56
N SER A 305 -3.61 7.28 17.59
CA SER A 305 -4.87 8.02 17.44
C SER A 305 -5.38 7.88 16.02
N ARG A 306 -6.69 7.85 15.88
CA ARG A 306 -7.35 7.78 14.57
C ARG A 306 -7.49 9.17 13.98
N LEU A 307 -6.93 9.42 12.80
CA LEU A 307 -7.09 10.70 12.09
C LEU A 307 -8.55 10.85 11.58
N PRO A 308 -9.06 12.09 11.43
CA PRO A 308 -10.46 12.34 11.08
C PRO A 308 -10.96 11.64 9.81
N GLY A 309 -10.13 11.54 8.77
CA GLY A 309 -10.44 10.85 7.51
C GLY A 309 -9.98 9.39 7.46
N ASN A 310 -9.47 8.85 8.55
CA ASN A 310 -9.04 7.45 8.61
C ASN A 310 -10.23 6.52 8.91
N LYS A 311 -10.61 5.69 7.94
CA LYS A 311 -11.68 4.68 8.06
C LYS A 311 -11.14 3.25 8.18
N ASP A 312 -9.84 3.08 8.43
CA ASP A 312 -9.21 1.79 8.57
C ASP A 312 -9.83 0.99 9.72
N ALA A 313 -10.24 -0.23 9.42
CA ALA A 313 -10.92 -1.13 10.36
C ALA A 313 -9.97 -1.70 11.44
N ILE A 314 -8.65 -1.55 11.27
CA ILE A 314 -7.67 -2.00 12.26
C ILE A 314 -7.75 -1.22 13.58
N TYR A 315 -8.27 0.02 13.54
CA TYR A 315 -8.38 0.87 14.73
C TYR A 315 -9.57 0.52 15.61
N LYS A 316 -9.30 0.46 16.91
CA LYS A 316 -10.29 0.41 17.99
C LYS A 316 -10.09 1.64 18.86
N THR A 317 -11.09 2.51 18.95
CA THR A 317 -11.00 3.77 19.66
C THR A 317 -12.28 4.04 20.45
N ASP A 318 -12.17 4.80 21.53
CA ASP A 318 -13.31 5.45 22.15
C ASP A 318 -13.73 6.71 21.37
N ALA A 319 -14.61 7.52 21.93
CA ALA A 319 -15.08 8.76 21.30
C ALA A 319 -13.98 9.83 21.11
N SER A 320 -12.88 9.74 21.85
CA SER A 320 -11.74 10.67 21.72
C SER A 320 -10.87 10.39 20.49
N ASN A 321 -11.00 9.22 19.88
CA ASN A 321 -10.11 8.72 18.82
C ASN A 321 -8.62 8.72 19.23
N GLY A 322 -8.32 8.53 20.52
CA GLY A 322 -6.96 8.55 21.04
C GLY A 322 -6.34 9.94 21.21
N VAL A 323 -7.16 10.98 21.22
CA VAL A 323 -6.76 12.35 21.56
C VAL A 323 -7.10 12.64 23.00
N ILE A 324 -6.09 12.97 23.82
CA ILE A 324 -6.26 13.29 25.23
C ILE A 324 -6.42 14.80 25.38
N SER A 325 -7.50 15.23 26.05
CA SER A 325 -7.71 16.62 26.47
C SER A 325 -7.04 16.84 27.81
N LEU A 326 -6.22 17.89 27.90
CA LEU A 326 -5.42 18.24 29.09
C LEU A 326 -5.96 19.51 29.75
N ASP A 327 -5.86 19.57 31.06
CA ASP A 327 -6.04 20.76 31.86
C ASP A 327 -4.80 20.99 32.78
N THR A 328 -4.72 22.14 33.44
CA THR A 328 -3.60 22.48 34.30
C THR A 328 -3.66 21.85 35.69
N VAL A 329 -4.73 21.13 36.01
CA VAL A 329 -5.00 20.61 37.35
C VAL A 329 -4.60 19.13 37.45
N LYS A 330 -4.77 18.38 36.38
CA LYS A 330 -4.66 16.91 36.39
C LYS A 330 -3.46 16.41 35.60
N ASP A 331 -2.66 15.56 36.26
CA ASP A 331 -1.65 14.75 35.60
C ASP A 331 -2.30 13.51 34.95
N HIS A 332 -1.77 13.08 33.81
CA HIS A 332 -2.20 11.87 33.14
C HIS A 332 -1.09 10.82 33.14
N ALA A 333 -1.41 9.61 33.62
CA ALA A 333 -0.51 8.47 33.57
C ALA A 333 -0.73 7.69 32.27
N ILE A 334 0.24 7.79 31.37
CA ILE A 334 0.17 7.18 30.03
C ILE A 334 0.86 5.82 30.03
N LYS A 335 0.14 4.84 29.48
CA LYS A 335 0.65 3.50 29.22
C LYS A 335 0.44 3.16 27.74
N ILE A 336 1.47 2.61 27.09
CA ILE A 336 1.37 2.09 25.73
C ILE A 336 1.89 0.66 25.75
N THR A 337 1.08 -0.30 25.30
CA THR A 337 1.50 -1.68 25.06
C THR A 337 1.71 -1.92 23.58
N VAL A 338 2.72 -2.70 23.23
CA VAL A 338 3.04 -3.10 21.87
C VAL A 338 3.27 -4.60 21.87
N ALA A 339 2.56 -5.34 21.03
CA ALA A 339 2.63 -6.80 21.00
C ALA A 339 2.81 -7.36 19.60
N ASP A 340 3.38 -8.57 19.53
CA ASP A 340 3.44 -9.43 18.36
C ASP A 340 2.24 -10.40 18.29
N PRO A 341 2.07 -11.20 17.21
CA PRO A 341 1.00 -12.18 17.10
C PRO A 341 1.09 -13.33 18.13
N ASN A 342 2.28 -13.62 18.67
CA ASN A 342 2.52 -14.68 19.66
C ASN A 342 2.20 -14.23 21.09
N GLY A 343 2.01 -12.93 21.31
CA GLY A 343 1.69 -12.33 22.62
C GLY A 343 2.90 -11.84 23.40
N ASN A 344 4.12 -11.86 22.80
CA ASN A 344 5.24 -11.17 23.43
C ASN A 344 5.00 -9.67 23.39
N ALA A 345 5.19 -8.98 24.51
CA ALA A 345 4.81 -7.58 24.62
C ALA A 345 5.90 -6.69 25.23
N SER A 346 5.95 -5.45 24.76
CA SER A 346 6.73 -4.35 25.30
C SER A 346 5.82 -3.25 25.82
N LEU A 347 6.29 -2.51 26.82
CA LEU A 347 5.52 -1.54 27.57
C LEU A 347 6.25 -0.20 27.64
N ILE A 348 5.56 0.92 27.36
CA ILE A 348 5.99 2.28 27.68
C ILE A 348 5.14 2.79 28.84
N ARG A 349 5.76 3.48 29.83
CA ARG A 349 5.06 4.23 30.89
C ARG A 349 5.67 5.61 31.07
N PHE A 350 4.84 6.63 31.20
CA PHE A 350 5.26 8.00 31.51
C PHE A 350 4.07 8.84 31.99
N ASN A 351 4.37 9.97 32.63
CA ASN A 351 3.37 10.95 33.00
C ASN A 351 3.45 12.18 32.10
N ILE A 352 2.31 12.77 31.80
CA ILE A 352 2.20 14.07 31.14
C ILE A 352 1.46 15.04 32.03
N ALA A 353 1.83 16.31 31.95
CA ALA A 353 1.11 17.40 32.58
C ALA A 353 1.10 18.63 31.68
N MET A 354 0.01 19.39 31.74
CA MET A 354 -0.07 20.69 31.08
C MET A 354 0.66 21.75 31.90
N THR A 355 1.63 22.45 31.29
CA THR A 355 2.41 23.50 31.94
C THR A 355 2.06 24.91 31.39
N GLY A 356 0.81 25.33 31.63
CA GLY A 356 0.29 26.64 31.16
C GLY A 356 -0.37 26.57 29.78
N ALA A 357 -1.36 27.43 29.55
CA ALA A 357 -1.94 27.59 28.23
C ALA A 357 -0.89 28.21 27.28
N SER A 358 -0.75 27.62 26.09
CA SER A 358 0.00 28.29 25.03
C SER A 358 -0.66 29.64 24.78
N ALA A 359 0.06 30.72 25.07
CA ALA A 359 -0.37 32.03 24.60
C ALA A 359 -0.56 31.89 23.08
N THR A 360 -1.80 32.03 22.61
CA THR A 360 -2.10 32.10 21.19
C THR A 360 -1.24 33.24 20.63
N ARG A 361 -0.10 32.92 19.99
CA ARG A 361 0.63 33.91 19.21
C ARG A 361 -0.36 34.41 18.18
N PRO A 362 -0.58 35.74 18.11
CA PRO A 362 -1.33 36.30 17.00
C PRO A 362 -0.62 35.81 15.75
N VAL A 363 -1.31 35.03 14.96
CA VAL A 363 -0.86 34.71 13.61
C VAL A 363 -0.84 36.05 12.91
N ALA A 364 0.37 36.59 12.62
CA ALA A 364 0.51 37.70 11.69
C ALA A 364 -0.39 37.35 10.50
N ALA A 365 -1.17 38.31 9.99
CA ALA A 365 -2.14 38.14 8.92
C ALA A 365 -1.45 37.49 7.70
N ALA A 366 -1.26 36.20 7.75
CA ALA A 366 -0.86 35.36 6.63
C ALA A 366 -2.06 35.36 5.69
N GLN A 367 -1.79 35.60 4.40
CA GLN A 367 -2.74 35.40 3.32
C GLN A 367 -3.63 34.19 3.67
N GLU A 368 -4.95 34.36 3.77
CA GLU A 368 -5.88 33.28 4.14
C GLU A 368 -5.73 32.14 3.15
N LEU A 369 -4.92 31.16 3.50
CA LEU A 369 -4.78 29.94 2.71
C LEU A 369 -6.08 29.15 2.78
N LYS A 370 -6.54 28.66 1.64
CA LYS A 370 -7.74 27.85 1.56
C LYS A 370 -7.56 26.57 2.39
N GLN A 371 -8.46 26.34 3.35
CA GLN A 371 -8.45 25.15 4.18
C GLN A 371 -9.14 24.01 3.48
N PHE A 372 -8.49 22.85 3.44
CA PHE A 372 -9.06 21.59 2.94
C PHE A 372 -9.29 20.63 4.10
N HIS A 373 -10.45 19.95 4.11
CA HIS A 373 -10.89 19.12 5.22
C HIS A 373 -11.32 17.73 4.76
N PRO A 374 -11.02 16.66 5.53
CA PRO A 374 -11.57 15.33 5.29
C PRO A 374 -13.10 15.33 5.52
N GLY A 375 -13.81 14.46 4.79
CA GLY A 375 -15.26 14.37 4.87
C GLY A 375 -16.03 15.43 4.06
N PHE A 376 -15.32 16.30 3.35
CA PHE A 376 -15.91 17.33 2.49
C PHE A 376 -15.36 17.23 1.06
N ILE A 377 -16.14 17.68 0.09
CA ILE A 377 -15.65 17.94 -1.26
C ILE A 377 -14.81 19.23 -1.19
N ASN A 378 -13.53 19.12 -1.49
CA ASN A 378 -12.63 20.25 -1.50
C ASN A 378 -12.34 20.67 -2.95
N ILE A 379 -12.65 21.91 -3.30
CA ILE A 379 -12.58 22.42 -4.67
C ILE A 379 -11.50 23.50 -4.75
N PHE A 380 -10.70 23.47 -5.81
CA PHE A 380 -9.84 24.58 -6.22
C PHE A 380 -10.07 24.89 -7.69
N GLU A 381 -10.22 26.17 -8.02
CA GLU A 381 -10.41 26.65 -9.38
C GLU A 381 -9.81 28.05 -9.54
N ASN A 382 -9.12 28.24 -10.67
CA ASN A 382 -8.69 29.53 -11.21
C ASN A 382 -8.71 29.48 -12.75
N ASP A 383 -8.17 30.49 -13.41
CA ASP A 383 -8.18 30.60 -14.88
C ASP A 383 -7.47 29.46 -15.61
N TYR A 384 -6.53 28.78 -14.97
CA TYR A 384 -5.64 27.79 -15.58
C TYR A 384 -5.76 26.39 -15.03
N VAL A 385 -6.23 26.25 -13.78
CA VAL A 385 -6.28 24.97 -13.08
C VAL A 385 -7.59 24.84 -12.33
N ARG A 386 -8.20 23.65 -12.43
CA ARG A 386 -9.32 23.29 -11.58
C ARG A 386 -9.25 21.82 -11.20
N PHE A 387 -9.67 21.49 -9.99
CA PHE A 387 -9.87 20.14 -9.52
C PHE A 387 -10.81 20.12 -8.31
N PHE A 388 -11.32 18.94 -8.01
CA PHE A 388 -12.00 18.68 -6.75
C PHE A 388 -11.46 17.38 -6.13
N LEU A 389 -11.30 17.38 -4.82
CA LEU A 389 -11.02 16.19 -4.04
C LEU A 389 -12.33 15.65 -3.49
N PRO A 390 -12.64 14.35 -3.69
CA PRO A 390 -13.84 13.75 -3.09
C PRO A 390 -13.73 13.68 -1.57
N GLU A 391 -14.86 13.47 -0.89
CA GLU A 391 -14.98 13.46 0.58
C GLU A 391 -14.01 12.49 1.28
N ASN A 392 -13.69 11.38 0.61
CA ASN A 392 -12.77 10.35 1.13
C ASN A 392 -11.31 10.54 0.71
N ALA A 393 -10.95 11.70 0.14
CA ALA A 393 -9.59 11.89 -0.39
C ALA A 393 -8.55 12.19 0.70
N LEU A 394 -8.96 12.82 1.80
CA LEU A 394 -8.04 13.34 2.82
C LEU A 394 -8.15 12.57 4.13
N TYR A 395 -7.03 12.49 4.87
CA TYR A 395 -6.98 11.86 6.19
C TYR A 395 -6.99 12.87 7.34
N ASP A 396 -6.42 14.06 7.15
CA ASP A 396 -6.46 15.18 8.08
C ASP A 396 -6.56 16.50 7.31
N SER A 397 -6.87 17.61 7.98
CA SER A 397 -7.00 18.94 7.38
C SER A 397 -5.64 19.53 7.01
N PHE A 398 -5.58 20.44 6.05
CA PHE A 398 -4.37 21.18 5.73
C PHE A 398 -4.65 22.51 5.00
N SER A 399 -3.70 23.44 5.07
CA SER A 399 -3.71 24.70 4.35
C SER A 399 -3.21 24.48 2.92
N PHE A 400 -4.12 24.54 1.95
CA PHE A 400 -3.79 24.31 0.54
C PHE A 400 -2.93 25.42 -0.04
N ARG A 401 -1.92 25.07 -0.81
CA ARG A 401 -1.00 25.99 -1.50
C ARG A 401 -1.03 25.73 -3.00
N TYR A 402 -1.09 26.81 -3.76
CA TYR A 402 -0.97 26.79 -5.21
C TYR A 402 0.07 27.82 -5.65
N ASN A 403 0.89 27.45 -6.63
CA ASN A 403 1.81 28.36 -7.28
C ASN A 403 1.93 28.00 -8.77
N GLN A 404 2.25 28.99 -9.60
CA GLN A 404 2.51 28.80 -11.02
C GLN A 404 3.90 29.36 -11.34
N THR A 405 4.72 28.52 -11.94
CA THR A 405 6.08 28.85 -12.35
C THR A 405 6.30 28.50 -13.83
N LYS A 406 7.50 28.65 -14.31
CA LYS A 406 7.91 28.22 -15.65
C LYS A 406 9.13 27.30 -15.53
N ASP A 407 9.22 26.32 -16.42
CA ASP A 407 10.42 25.51 -16.58
C ASP A 407 11.53 26.30 -17.29
N ILE A 408 12.68 25.67 -17.50
CA ILE A 408 13.85 26.28 -18.16
C ILE A 408 13.60 26.66 -19.65
N TYR A 409 12.52 26.16 -20.24
CA TYR A 409 12.08 26.48 -21.60
C TYR A 409 10.94 27.49 -21.62
N GLY A 410 10.58 28.08 -20.48
CA GLY A 410 9.50 29.04 -20.36
C GLY A 410 8.08 28.43 -20.36
N LYS A 411 7.93 27.11 -20.33
CA LYS A 411 6.62 26.42 -20.29
C LYS A 411 6.02 26.49 -18.88
N PRO A 412 4.70 26.62 -18.76
CA PRO A 412 4.06 26.72 -17.45
C PRO A 412 4.17 25.41 -16.67
N VAL A 413 4.44 25.55 -15.37
CA VAL A 413 4.41 24.47 -14.37
C VAL A 413 3.45 24.88 -13.26
N PHE A 414 2.48 24.02 -12.97
CA PHE A 414 1.45 24.24 -11.98
C PHE A 414 1.78 23.43 -10.71
N GLN A 415 2.16 24.14 -9.64
CA GLN A 415 2.47 23.53 -8.37
C GLN A 415 1.18 23.42 -7.54
N ILE A 416 0.70 22.21 -7.36
CA ILE A 416 -0.52 21.89 -6.62
C ILE A 416 -0.10 21.23 -5.32
N HIS A 417 0.01 22.05 -4.28
CA HIS A 417 0.53 21.67 -2.98
C HIS A 417 1.92 21.01 -3.08
N ASP A 418 2.23 20.09 -2.17
CA ASP A 418 3.45 19.28 -2.18
C ASP A 418 3.15 17.83 -1.76
N ASN A 419 4.15 16.96 -1.84
CA ASN A 419 4.00 15.55 -1.58
C ASN A 419 3.96 15.16 -0.09
N THR A 420 3.85 16.12 0.83
CA THR A 420 3.79 15.85 2.28
C THR A 420 2.38 15.53 2.77
N VAL A 421 1.36 15.82 1.95
CA VAL A 421 -0.04 15.46 2.21
C VAL A 421 -0.45 14.32 1.28
N PRO A 422 -0.72 13.11 1.83
CA PRO A 422 -1.12 11.96 1.03
C PRO A 422 -2.61 12.04 0.66
N LEU A 423 -2.95 11.50 -0.52
CA LEU A 423 -4.33 11.36 -0.95
C LEU A 423 -4.76 9.88 -0.89
N HIS A 424 -5.96 9.64 -0.36
CA HIS A 424 -6.57 8.30 -0.37
C HIS A 424 -7.12 7.94 -1.74
N SER A 425 -7.81 8.86 -2.37
CA SER A 425 -8.49 8.66 -3.66
C SER A 425 -7.82 9.41 -4.79
N TYR A 426 -8.05 8.94 -6.01
CA TYR A 426 -7.71 9.72 -7.21
C TYR A 426 -8.56 10.98 -7.29
N PHE A 427 -7.98 12.03 -7.87
CA PHE A 427 -8.70 13.23 -8.29
C PHE A 427 -8.40 13.53 -9.75
N THR A 428 -9.34 14.14 -10.43
CA THR A 428 -9.15 14.61 -11.82
C THR A 428 -8.68 16.04 -11.79
N LEU A 429 -7.50 16.27 -12.36
CA LEU A 429 -6.91 17.59 -12.56
C LEU A 429 -7.22 18.08 -13.96
N TYR A 430 -7.68 19.31 -14.08
CA TYR A 430 -7.90 20.01 -15.32
C TYR A 430 -6.90 21.16 -15.43
N ILE A 431 -6.17 21.23 -16.53
CA ILE A 431 -5.25 22.32 -16.87
C ILE A 431 -5.69 22.93 -18.20
N LYS A 432 -5.78 24.27 -18.22
CA LYS A 432 -6.10 25.05 -19.42
C LYS A 432 -4.81 25.57 -20.05
N GLN A 433 -4.57 25.14 -21.27
CA GLN A 433 -3.41 25.58 -22.04
C GLN A 433 -3.73 25.43 -23.52
N ASN A 434 -3.25 26.36 -24.34
CA ASN A 434 -3.45 26.31 -25.79
C ASN A 434 -2.34 25.49 -26.45
N PHE A 435 -2.76 24.51 -27.25
CA PHE A 435 -1.92 23.75 -28.16
C PHE A 435 -2.52 23.77 -29.56
N PRO A 436 -1.71 23.56 -30.62
CA PRO A 436 -2.25 23.32 -31.95
C PRO A 436 -3.30 22.21 -31.95
N LEU A 437 -4.37 22.36 -32.70
CA LEU A 437 -5.49 21.40 -32.71
C LEU A 437 -5.04 19.99 -33.10
N ALA A 438 -4.05 19.89 -34.01
CA ALA A 438 -3.45 18.63 -34.46
C ALA A 438 -2.79 17.84 -33.32
N ASP A 439 -2.33 18.51 -32.25
CA ASP A 439 -1.59 17.89 -31.13
C ASP A 439 -2.48 17.47 -29.97
N THR A 440 -3.76 17.84 -29.97
CA THR A 440 -4.66 17.61 -28.82
C THR A 440 -4.78 16.15 -28.41
N GLY A 441 -4.63 15.20 -29.35
CA GLY A 441 -4.60 13.77 -29.10
C GLY A 441 -3.27 13.22 -28.58
N LYS A 442 -2.21 14.04 -28.59
CA LYS A 442 -0.83 13.69 -28.22
C LYS A 442 -0.37 14.34 -26.91
N ILE A 443 -1.30 14.87 -26.14
CA ILE A 443 -0.96 15.54 -24.88
C ILE A 443 -0.89 14.52 -23.75
N ILE A 444 0.23 14.58 -23.01
CA ILE A 444 0.42 13.93 -21.71
C ILE A 444 0.45 14.97 -20.60
N MET A 445 -0.06 14.62 -19.45
CA MET A 445 0.10 15.39 -18.21
C MET A 445 1.18 14.71 -17.38
N HIS A 446 2.27 15.43 -17.16
CA HIS A 446 3.42 15.02 -16.37
C HIS A 446 3.29 15.57 -14.96
N ARG A 447 3.24 14.69 -13.97
CA ARG A 447 3.35 15.03 -12.55
C ARG A 447 4.75 14.70 -12.07
N PHE A 448 5.38 15.62 -11.31
CA PHE A 448 6.71 15.39 -10.74
C PHE A 448 6.88 16.07 -9.39
N PHE A 449 7.70 15.47 -8.53
CA PHE A 449 8.17 16.05 -7.27
C PHE A 449 9.47 15.37 -6.86
N GLY A 450 10.59 16.08 -6.89
CA GLY A 450 11.93 15.50 -6.75
C GLY A 450 12.16 14.41 -7.82
N PRO A 451 12.65 13.23 -7.46
CA PRO A 451 12.89 12.13 -8.41
C PRO A 451 11.62 11.37 -8.82
N LYS A 452 10.51 11.57 -8.12
CA LYS A 452 9.23 10.90 -8.43
C LYS A 452 8.54 11.60 -9.58
N LYS A 453 8.09 10.82 -10.54
CA LYS A 453 7.35 11.28 -11.71
C LYS A 453 6.29 10.27 -12.13
N ASP A 454 5.19 10.78 -12.67
CA ASP A 454 4.09 10.03 -13.24
C ASP A 454 3.63 10.70 -14.52
N TYR A 455 3.18 9.91 -15.47
CA TYR A 455 2.63 10.39 -16.73
C TYR A 455 1.22 9.83 -16.93
N ALA A 456 0.34 10.66 -17.47
CA ALA A 456 -1.00 10.24 -17.85
C ALA A 456 -1.40 10.88 -19.18
N LYS A 457 -2.04 10.11 -20.06
CA LYS A 457 -2.65 10.68 -21.26
C LYS A 457 -3.71 11.68 -20.85
N ALA A 458 -3.61 12.92 -21.35
CA ALA A 458 -4.61 13.95 -21.09
C ALA A 458 -5.70 13.92 -22.17
N SER A 459 -6.97 13.90 -21.74
CA SER A 459 -8.11 14.06 -22.63
C SER A 459 -8.50 15.53 -22.73
N TYR A 460 -8.77 15.99 -23.97
CA TYR A 460 -9.16 17.38 -24.25
C TYR A 460 -10.69 17.56 -24.17
N ASP A 461 -11.12 18.62 -23.49
CA ASP A 461 -12.52 19.02 -23.42
C ASP A 461 -12.64 20.55 -23.32
N LYS A 462 -13.11 21.21 -24.39
CA LYS A 462 -13.43 22.66 -24.43
C LYS A 462 -12.34 23.59 -23.87
N GLY A 463 -11.09 23.35 -24.28
CA GLY A 463 -9.93 24.16 -23.85
C GLY A 463 -9.24 23.64 -22.58
N TRP A 464 -9.75 22.60 -21.95
CA TRP A 464 -9.17 21.97 -20.78
C TRP A 464 -8.61 20.60 -21.12
N TYR A 465 -7.44 20.30 -20.58
CA TYR A 465 -6.84 18.96 -20.59
C TYR A 465 -7.02 18.33 -19.22
N LYS A 466 -7.55 17.12 -19.16
CA LYS A 466 -7.82 16.43 -17.90
C LYS A 466 -7.12 15.08 -17.82
N ALA A 467 -6.56 14.80 -16.64
CA ALA A 467 -6.00 13.50 -16.27
C ALA A 467 -6.19 13.25 -14.78
N SER A 468 -6.13 11.98 -14.36
CA SER A 468 -6.35 11.59 -12.96
C SER A 468 -5.04 11.23 -12.28
N PHE A 469 -4.85 11.75 -11.05
CA PHE A 469 -3.69 11.50 -10.21
C PHE A 469 -4.10 11.21 -8.77
N ARG A 470 -3.17 10.68 -7.99
CA ARG A 470 -3.39 10.32 -6.57
C ARG A 470 -2.35 10.95 -5.64
N GLU A 471 -1.57 11.89 -6.12
CA GLU A 471 -0.53 12.61 -5.35
C GLU A 471 -0.49 14.07 -5.77
N PHE A 472 -0.18 14.95 -4.84
CA PHE A 472 0.13 16.35 -5.13
C PHE A 472 1.55 16.51 -5.71
N GLY A 473 1.88 17.69 -6.19
CA GLY A 473 3.18 18.05 -6.75
C GLY A 473 3.11 19.06 -7.89
N ASN A 474 4.12 19.06 -8.73
CA ASN A 474 4.20 19.89 -9.93
C ASN A 474 3.55 19.18 -11.11
N TYR A 475 2.81 19.92 -11.91
CA TYR A 475 2.13 19.41 -13.10
C TYR A 475 2.45 20.23 -14.33
N GLN A 476 2.65 19.56 -15.45
CA GLN A 476 2.93 20.20 -16.73
C GLN A 476 2.27 19.41 -17.86
N LEU A 477 1.73 20.14 -18.85
CA LEU A 477 1.27 19.52 -20.09
C LEU A 477 2.42 19.46 -21.10
N MET A 478 2.56 18.33 -21.77
CA MET A 478 3.59 18.09 -22.76
C MET A 478 2.98 17.44 -24.01
N VAL A 479 3.46 17.83 -25.18
CA VAL A 479 3.15 17.12 -26.43
C VAL A 479 4.12 15.96 -26.56
N ASP A 480 3.61 14.76 -26.78
CA ASP A 480 4.40 13.57 -27.02
C ASP A 480 4.15 13.03 -28.43
N THR A 481 5.12 13.24 -29.28
CA THR A 481 5.12 12.76 -30.68
C THR A 481 6.24 11.76 -30.95
N ILE A 482 6.97 11.36 -29.90
CA ILE A 482 8.14 10.46 -30.03
C ILE A 482 7.67 9.02 -29.83
N PRO A 483 7.74 8.16 -30.87
CA PRO A 483 7.34 6.78 -30.71
C PRO A 483 8.35 5.96 -29.86
N PRO A 484 7.92 4.85 -29.24
CA PRO A 484 8.79 4.00 -28.46
C PRO A 484 9.97 3.48 -29.25
N SER A 485 11.12 3.32 -28.62
CA SER A 485 12.30 2.68 -29.21
C SER A 485 12.30 1.18 -28.90
N ILE A 486 12.60 0.35 -29.91
CA ILE A 486 12.75 -1.12 -29.78
C ILE A 486 14.20 -1.46 -30.06
N THR A 487 14.87 -2.12 -29.12
CA THR A 487 16.28 -2.55 -29.22
C THR A 487 16.41 -4.04 -28.97
N ALA A 488 16.90 -4.77 -29.95
CA ALA A 488 17.26 -6.18 -29.80
C ALA A 488 18.62 -6.30 -29.05
N LEU A 489 18.71 -7.23 -28.10
CA LEU A 489 19.95 -7.51 -27.37
C LEU A 489 20.47 -8.93 -27.69
N GLY A 490 21.70 -9.00 -28.24
CA GLY A 490 22.31 -10.27 -28.63
C GLY A 490 21.61 -10.93 -29.83
N PHE A 491 20.85 -10.16 -30.61
CA PHE A 491 20.10 -10.61 -31.77
C PHE A 491 20.08 -9.51 -32.84
N ALA A 492 20.19 -9.90 -34.12
CA ALA A 492 20.19 -8.96 -35.25
C ALA A 492 19.40 -9.52 -36.43
N ASN A 493 18.98 -8.63 -37.34
CA ASN A 493 18.34 -9.01 -38.60
C ASN A 493 19.31 -9.85 -39.45
N GLY A 494 18.80 -10.94 -40.08
CA GLY A 494 19.57 -11.89 -40.86
C GLY A 494 20.40 -12.89 -40.07
N MET A 495 20.30 -12.89 -38.72
CA MET A 495 21.11 -13.75 -37.84
C MET A 495 20.67 -15.21 -37.87
N ASN A 496 21.63 -16.14 -37.79
CA ASN A 496 21.35 -17.52 -37.41
C ASN A 496 21.18 -17.63 -35.89
N ALA A 497 19.95 -17.83 -35.45
CA ALA A 497 19.55 -17.90 -34.06
C ALA A 497 19.51 -19.35 -33.50
N SER A 498 19.98 -20.37 -34.25
CA SER A 498 19.90 -21.78 -33.83
C SER A 498 20.62 -22.09 -32.53
N LYS A 499 21.62 -21.30 -32.14
CA LYS A 499 22.37 -21.41 -30.87
C LYS A 499 21.79 -20.56 -29.75
N LEU A 500 20.86 -19.67 -30.02
CA LEU A 500 20.23 -18.83 -29.00
C LEU A 500 19.18 -19.64 -28.22
N LYS A 501 19.12 -19.41 -26.91
CA LYS A 501 18.06 -19.98 -26.05
C LYS A 501 16.83 -19.10 -26.01
N ARG A 502 16.98 -17.79 -26.28
CA ARG A 502 15.92 -16.77 -26.20
C ARG A 502 16.17 -15.60 -27.12
N LEU A 503 15.11 -14.87 -27.45
CA LEU A 503 15.17 -13.51 -27.99
C LEU A 503 14.89 -12.52 -26.86
N LEU A 504 15.63 -11.41 -26.84
CA LEU A 504 15.51 -10.36 -25.82
C LEU A 504 15.43 -9.00 -26.49
N PHE A 505 14.34 -8.26 -26.18
CA PHE A 505 14.15 -6.90 -26.61
C PHE A 505 13.95 -5.97 -25.42
N VAL A 506 14.53 -4.77 -25.52
CA VAL A 506 14.28 -3.66 -24.60
C VAL A 506 13.43 -2.65 -25.35
N VAL A 507 12.29 -2.29 -24.75
CA VAL A 507 11.41 -1.23 -25.27
C VAL A 507 11.41 -0.09 -24.26
N LYS A 508 11.65 1.14 -24.77
CA LYS A 508 11.69 2.35 -23.95
C LYS A 508 10.91 3.46 -24.61
N ASP A 509 10.28 4.27 -23.78
CA ASP A 509 9.60 5.48 -24.15
C ASP A 509 10.03 6.68 -23.31
N ASN A 510 9.86 7.90 -23.80
CA ASN A 510 10.17 9.13 -23.07
C ASN A 510 9.19 9.40 -21.92
N ALA A 511 7.93 8.92 -22.02
CA ALA A 511 6.95 8.95 -20.95
C ALA A 511 6.96 7.68 -20.07
N GLU A 512 7.98 6.82 -20.20
CA GLU A 512 8.27 5.63 -19.39
C GLU A 512 7.26 4.48 -19.47
N ASP A 513 6.09 4.65 -20.07
CA ASP A 513 5.05 3.63 -20.16
C ASP A 513 4.84 3.13 -21.59
N ILE A 514 4.86 1.81 -21.75
CA ILE A 514 4.50 1.12 -22.98
C ILE A 514 3.06 0.60 -22.82
N LYS A 515 2.15 1.21 -23.55
CA LYS A 515 0.73 0.84 -23.54
C LYS A 515 0.48 -0.54 -24.14
N LYS A 516 1.17 -0.85 -25.24
CA LYS A 516 0.99 -2.12 -25.95
C LYS A 516 2.29 -2.60 -26.58
N PHE A 517 2.55 -3.90 -26.44
CA PHE A 517 3.61 -4.62 -27.15
C PHE A 517 3.00 -5.83 -27.86
N THR A 518 3.34 -6.03 -29.12
CA THR A 518 2.88 -7.17 -29.92
C THR A 518 4.05 -7.74 -30.72
N ALA A 519 4.18 -9.05 -30.71
CA ALA A 519 5.13 -9.78 -31.54
C ALA A 519 4.40 -10.80 -32.39
N MET A 520 4.72 -10.83 -33.69
CA MET A 520 4.16 -11.75 -34.68
C MET A 520 5.30 -12.52 -35.31
N LEU A 521 5.27 -13.84 -35.24
CA LEU A 521 6.19 -14.74 -35.98
C LEU A 521 5.46 -15.37 -37.12
N ASP A 522 5.92 -15.13 -38.36
CA ASP A 522 5.30 -15.63 -39.60
C ASP A 522 3.78 -15.35 -39.64
N GLY A 523 3.40 -14.14 -39.23
CA GLY A 523 2.01 -13.69 -39.17
C GLY A 523 1.18 -14.23 -37.98
N LYS A 524 1.75 -15.03 -37.06
CA LYS A 524 1.07 -15.55 -35.88
C LYS A 524 1.58 -14.89 -34.63
N TRP A 525 0.66 -14.62 -33.68
CA TRP A 525 1.03 -14.02 -32.40
C TRP A 525 2.03 -14.90 -31.64
N LEU A 526 3.09 -14.30 -31.11
CA LEU A 526 4.14 -14.96 -30.36
C LEU A 526 4.20 -14.43 -28.91
N ARG A 527 4.24 -15.33 -27.94
CA ARG A 527 4.21 -15.03 -26.52
C ARG A 527 5.56 -14.53 -26.01
N PHE A 528 5.70 -13.24 -25.82
CA PHE A 528 6.81 -12.64 -25.07
C PHE A 528 6.42 -12.43 -23.62
N SER A 529 7.28 -12.82 -22.68
CA SER A 529 7.15 -12.44 -21.28
C SER A 529 7.66 -11.01 -21.07
N ASN A 530 7.05 -10.28 -20.14
CA ASN A 530 7.42 -8.91 -19.78
C ASN A 530 7.47 -8.73 -18.26
N ASP A 531 8.23 -9.56 -17.57
CA ASP A 531 8.43 -9.41 -16.14
C ASP A 531 9.19 -8.12 -15.83
N LYS A 532 8.72 -7.36 -14.83
CA LYS A 532 9.27 -6.05 -14.42
C LYS A 532 9.30 -4.97 -15.52
N GLY A 533 8.45 -5.10 -16.52
CA GLY A 533 8.04 -4.03 -17.43
C GLY A 533 9.02 -3.56 -18.50
N ARG A 534 10.28 -3.94 -18.48
CA ARG A 534 11.30 -3.35 -19.38
C ARG A 534 11.82 -4.28 -20.46
N ASN A 535 11.92 -5.56 -20.15
CA ASN A 535 12.50 -6.59 -21.01
C ASN A 535 11.39 -7.47 -21.57
N PHE A 536 11.35 -7.62 -22.89
CA PHE A 536 10.46 -8.54 -23.58
C PHE A 536 11.27 -9.75 -24.00
N ILE A 537 10.93 -10.92 -23.46
CA ILE A 537 11.70 -12.15 -23.62
C ILE A 537 10.82 -13.23 -24.24
N TYR A 538 11.26 -13.78 -25.36
CA TYR A 538 10.73 -15.02 -25.90
C TYR A 538 11.77 -16.13 -25.68
N GLN A 539 11.41 -17.14 -24.91
CA GLN A 539 12.18 -18.38 -24.84
C GLN A 539 11.71 -19.30 -25.95
N PHE A 540 12.66 -19.81 -26.75
CA PHE A 540 12.32 -20.66 -27.86
C PHE A 540 11.57 -21.92 -27.41
N ASP A 541 10.46 -22.19 -28.05
CA ASP A 541 9.58 -23.34 -27.85
C ASP A 541 9.11 -23.88 -29.21
N GLU A 542 8.13 -24.77 -29.20
CA GLU A 542 7.55 -25.40 -30.39
C GLU A 542 6.88 -24.44 -31.37
N LYS A 543 6.65 -23.18 -30.99
CA LYS A 543 6.05 -22.15 -31.86
C LYS A 543 7.04 -21.55 -32.85
N CYS A 544 8.35 -21.75 -32.62
CA CYS A 544 9.41 -21.35 -33.55
C CYS A 544 10.17 -22.60 -34.00
N SER A 545 9.70 -23.24 -35.06
CA SER A 545 10.30 -24.46 -35.62
C SER A 545 11.68 -24.16 -36.28
N PRO A 546 12.51 -25.16 -36.58
CA PRO A 546 13.68 -24.93 -37.42
C PRO A 546 13.31 -24.37 -38.81
N GLY A 547 14.05 -23.38 -39.31
CA GLY A 547 13.83 -22.77 -40.61
C GLY A 547 14.00 -21.25 -40.62
N PHE A 548 13.62 -20.63 -41.71
CA PHE A 548 13.60 -19.17 -41.88
C PHE A 548 12.31 -18.60 -41.31
N HIS A 549 12.43 -17.47 -40.61
CA HIS A 549 11.32 -16.82 -39.92
C HIS A 549 11.34 -15.30 -40.13
N GLU A 550 10.14 -14.70 -40.17
CA GLU A 550 9.93 -13.27 -40.06
C GLU A 550 9.30 -12.93 -38.70
N LEU A 551 9.97 -12.11 -37.91
CA LEU A 551 9.48 -11.62 -36.63
C LEU A 551 9.16 -10.13 -36.73
N VAL A 552 7.89 -9.76 -36.59
CA VAL A 552 7.41 -8.38 -36.58
C VAL A 552 7.08 -7.99 -35.15
N ILE A 553 7.75 -6.94 -34.61
CA ILE A 553 7.51 -6.38 -33.30
C ILE A 553 6.93 -4.98 -33.41
N THR A 554 5.82 -4.74 -32.71
CA THR A 554 5.15 -3.43 -32.64
C THR A 554 5.03 -3.01 -31.18
N ALA A 555 5.42 -1.76 -30.89
CA ALA A 555 5.24 -1.11 -29.59
C ALA A 555 4.46 0.21 -29.74
N GLU A 556 3.52 0.45 -28.84
CA GLU A 556 2.67 1.65 -28.78
C GLU A 556 2.81 2.30 -27.40
N ASP A 557 2.99 3.63 -27.35
CA ASP A 557 3.04 4.44 -26.13
C ASP A 557 1.64 4.85 -25.62
N LEU A 558 1.59 5.66 -24.56
CA LEU A 558 0.35 6.12 -23.92
C LEU A 558 -0.56 6.92 -24.86
N VAL A 559 0.01 7.67 -25.79
CA VAL A 559 -0.74 8.58 -26.70
C VAL A 559 -0.93 8.02 -28.09
N GLY A 560 -0.46 6.79 -28.35
CA GLY A 560 -0.67 6.07 -29.60
C GLY A 560 0.39 6.40 -30.67
N ASN A 561 1.63 6.76 -30.28
CA ASN A 561 2.76 6.70 -31.21
C ASN A 561 3.24 5.25 -31.32
N ILE A 562 3.58 4.81 -32.54
CA ILE A 562 3.85 3.41 -32.83
C ILE A 562 5.21 3.27 -33.50
N THR A 563 5.97 2.28 -33.01
CA THR A 563 7.16 1.77 -33.71
C THR A 563 6.93 0.31 -34.09
N THR A 564 7.23 -0.02 -35.36
CA THR A 564 7.25 -1.40 -35.83
C THR A 564 8.64 -1.73 -36.39
N LYS A 565 9.19 -2.91 -36.01
CA LYS A 565 10.45 -3.44 -36.52
C LYS A 565 10.29 -4.88 -36.97
N THR A 566 10.85 -5.18 -38.14
CA THR A 566 10.88 -6.53 -38.70
C THR A 566 12.28 -7.10 -38.63
N TYR A 567 12.39 -8.35 -38.22
CA TYR A 567 13.61 -9.12 -38.15
C TYR A 567 13.45 -10.44 -38.88
N ASN A 568 14.30 -10.69 -39.85
CA ASN A 568 14.41 -12.00 -40.51
C ASN A 568 15.52 -12.78 -39.85
N PHE A 569 15.31 -14.07 -39.57
CA PHE A 569 16.33 -14.92 -38.97
C PHE A 569 16.10 -16.41 -39.31
N THR A 570 17.14 -17.21 -39.12
CA THR A 570 17.04 -18.67 -39.23
C THR A 570 17.16 -19.31 -37.84
N ARG A 571 16.28 -20.27 -37.57
CA ARG A 571 16.27 -21.04 -36.33
C ARG A 571 16.94 -22.39 -36.53
#